data_f4d0ed7f439aeeaae38f9e74f0c8658e
#
_entry.id   f4d0ed7f439aeeaae38f9e74f0c8658e
#
_cell.length_a   1.000
_cell.length_b   1.000
_cell.length_c   1.000
_cell.angle_alpha   90.00
_cell.angle_beta   90.00
_cell.angle_gamma   90.00
#
_symmetry.space_group_name_H-M   'P 1'
#
loop_
_entity.id
_entity.type
_entity.pdbx_description
1 polymer ?
#
loop_
_entity_poly.entity_id
_entity_poly.type
_entity_poly.pdbx_seq_one_letter_code
_entity_poly.pdbx_strand_id
1 'polypeptide(L)'
;MLVIEEDEWESALLRRVLIEAKYEVEVAGTARAGFSRARAWLPDCIVCDVSLPDIDGLWVARMVRLDPTPLASTPFLFLAKDLDKDSRLQGFKVGADAFLTKPYRTEDIVAQVGALVGMAQRMGDRASFGPASTRAAPAMRGDVSQIEISTVLTLLEMERRSGLLKVRTEGGETVCFELCDGALARATLDGGEAEPTRLFRKVFGWKHGRFWFRAAKVHEGPKPASAVGPLLLLAMQQMDEAER
;
A
#
# COMPACT_ATOMS: atom_id res chain seq x y z
N MET A 1 -0.04 6.48 3.71
CA MET A 1 1.08 7.36 3.32
C MET A 1 2.35 6.91 4.03
N LEU A 2 3.50 6.90 3.36
CA LEU A 2 4.79 6.64 3.99
C LEU A 2 5.64 7.91 3.89
N VAL A 3 6.15 8.38 5.03
CA VAL A 3 7.13 9.48 5.11
C VAL A 3 8.49 8.87 5.40
N ILE A 4 9.52 9.24 4.62
CA ILE A 4 10.91 8.83 4.81
C ILE A 4 11.73 10.10 5.02
N GLU A 5 12.06 10.39 6.27
CA GLU A 5 12.72 11.62 6.73
C GLU A 5 13.53 11.30 7.98
N GLU A 6 14.81 11.72 8.00
CA GLU A 6 15.70 11.45 9.13
C GLU A 6 15.50 12.42 10.30
N ASP A 7 15.15 13.67 9.99
CA ASP A 7 14.93 14.69 11.00
C ASP A 7 13.63 14.40 11.78
N GLU A 8 13.77 14.15 13.08
CA GLU A 8 12.66 13.79 13.95
C GLU A 8 11.60 14.90 14.03
N TRP A 9 12.02 16.16 14.01
CA TRP A 9 11.11 17.30 14.09
C TRP A 9 10.33 17.45 12.78
N GLU A 10 11.01 17.35 11.64
CA GLU A 10 10.39 17.46 10.32
C GLU A 10 9.47 16.27 10.03
N SER A 11 9.90 15.06 10.37
CA SER A 11 9.07 13.86 10.24
C SER A 11 7.82 13.89 11.11
N ALA A 12 7.93 14.42 12.35
CA ALA A 12 6.78 14.61 13.24
C ALA A 12 5.81 15.68 12.70
N LEU A 13 6.33 16.78 12.12
CA LEU A 13 5.52 17.81 11.48
C LEU A 13 4.75 17.25 10.28
N LEU A 14 5.44 16.57 9.37
CA LEU A 14 4.84 15.94 8.19
C LEU A 14 3.75 14.93 8.60
N ARG A 15 4.07 14.08 9.56
CA ARG A 15 3.13 13.09 10.11
C ARG A 15 1.87 13.77 10.64
N ARG A 16 2.01 14.82 11.45
CA ARG A 16 0.88 15.56 12.04
C ARG A 16 0.00 16.16 10.94
N VAL A 17 0.58 16.90 10.01
CA VAL A 17 -0.15 17.60 8.95
C VAL A 17 -0.91 16.63 8.04
N LEU A 18 -0.29 15.51 7.69
CA LEU A 18 -0.93 14.48 6.87
C LEU A 18 -2.03 13.73 7.62
N ILE A 19 -1.89 13.52 8.95
CA ILE A 19 -2.97 12.94 9.77
C ILE A 19 -4.16 13.91 9.88
N GLU A 20 -3.91 15.22 10.07
CA GLU A 20 -4.96 16.25 10.07
C GLU A 20 -5.71 16.26 8.72
N ALA A 21 -5.01 16.03 7.62
CA ALA A 21 -5.57 15.83 6.28
C ALA A 21 -6.24 14.44 6.05
N LYS A 22 -6.43 13.65 7.13
CA LYS A 22 -7.10 12.34 7.13
C LYS A 22 -6.36 11.21 6.41
N TYR A 23 -5.05 11.33 6.28
CA TYR A 23 -4.21 10.23 5.84
C TYR A 23 -3.74 9.38 7.02
N GLU A 24 -3.62 8.10 6.81
CA GLU A 24 -2.87 7.21 7.69
C GLU A 24 -1.38 7.31 7.34
N VAL A 25 -0.51 7.53 8.33
CA VAL A 25 0.89 7.88 8.10
C VAL A 25 1.82 6.96 8.89
N GLU A 26 2.73 6.31 8.17
CA GLU A 26 3.92 5.65 8.71
C GLU A 26 5.15 6.51 8.45
N VAL A 27 6.15 6.39 9.33
CA VAL A 27 7.41 7.13 9.23
C VAL A 27 8.59 6.17 9.28
N ALA A 28 9.64 6.47 8.50
CA ALA A 28 10.91 5.78 8.52
C ALA A 28 12.04 6.82 8.46
N GLY A 29 13.09 6.66 9.28
CA GLY A 29 14.21 7.60 9.34
C GLY A 29 15.38 7.27 8.40
N THR A 30 15.31 6.17 7.63
CA THR A 30 16.38 5.74 6.72
C THR A 30 15.81 5.19 5.42
N ALA A 31 16.61 5.21 4.35
CA ALA A 31 16.22 4.68 3.04
C ALA A 31 15.85 3.19 3.10
N ARG A 32 16.68 2.38 3.80
CA ARG A 32 16.45 0.93 3.93
C ARG A 32 15.18 0.62 4.71
N ALA A 33 14.96 1.29 5.84
CA ALA A 33 13.75 1.14 6.64
C ALA A 33 12.51 1.59 5.84
N GLY A 34 12.62 2.70 5.10
CA GLY A 34 11.58 3.23 4.22
C GLY A 34 11.19 2.24 3.13
N PHE A 35 12.16 1.69 2.40
CA PHE A 35 11.88 0.69 1.38
C PHE A 35 11.27 -0.59 1.96
N SER A 36 11.78 -1.10 3.08
CA SER A 36 11.21 -2.26 3.76
C SER A 36 9.75 -2.03 4.16
N ARG A 37 9.46 -0.86 4.76
CA ARG A 37 8.08 -0.48 5.11
C ARG A 37 7.20 -0.29 3.88
N ALA A 38 7.73 0.31 2.81
CA ALA A 38 6.99 0.47 1.56
C ALA A 38 6.54 -0.86 0.99
N ARG A 39 7.39 -1.89 1.01
CA ARG A 39 7.03 -3.25 0.58
C ARG A 39 6.00 -3.91 1.49
N ALA A 40 6.18 -3.80 2.79
CA ALA A 40 5.28 -4.41 3.77
C ALA A 40 3.91 -3.73 3.79
N TRP A 41 3.89 -2.41 3.71
CA TRP A 41 2.70 -1.61 3.92
C TRP A 41 2.01 -1.18 2.62
N LEU A 42 2.72 -1.15 1.47
CA LEU A 42 2.25 -0.73 0.15
C LEU A 42 1.48 0.62 0.22
N PRO A 43 2.11 1.73 0.54
CA PRO A 43 1.46 3.02 0.75
C PRO A 43 0.80 3.55 -0.53
N ASP A 44 -0.26 4.36 -0.39
CA ASP A 44 -0.88 5.04 -1.54
C ASP A 44 -0.03 6.20 -2.10
N CYS A 45 0.95 6.69 -1.34
CA CYS A 45 1.96 7.65 -1.77
C CYS A 45 3.17 7.60 -0.81
N ILE A 46 4.36 7.85 -1.34
CA ILE A 46 5.60 7.97 -0.58
C ILE A 46 6.06 9.43 -0.64
N VAL A 47 6.35 10.03 0.51
CA VAL A 47 7.02 11.33 0.67
C VAL A 47 8.41 11.04 1.21
N CYS A 48 9.46 11.42 0.50
CA CYS A 48 10.82 11.02 0.81
C CYS A 48 11.79 12.19 0.71
N ASP A 49 12.60 12.42 1.76
CA ASP A 49 13.75 13.31 1.63
C ASP A 49 14.77 12.69 0.67
N VAL A 50 15.38 13.52 -0.16
CA VAL A 50 16.49 13.12 -1.03
C VAL A 50 17.73 12.79 -0.21
N SER A 51 17.99 13.55 0.86
CA SER A 51 19.15 13.40 1.72
C SER A 51 18.83 12.55 2.94
N LEU A 52 19.17 11.27 2.90
CA LEU A 52 18.97 10.33 4.01
C LEU A 52 20.33 9.82 4.54
N PRO A 53 20.40 9.37 5.81
CA PRO A 53 21.68 9.13 6.48
C PRO A 53 22.42 7.87 6.01
N ASP A 54 21.71 6.88 5.48
CA ASP A 54 22.27 5.61 5.06
C ASP A 54 22.51 5.52 3.54
N ILE A 55 21.51 5.88 2.75
CA ILE A 55 21.53 5.88 1.28
C ILE A 55 20.58 7.00 0.83
N ASP A 56 20.84 7.64 -0.31
CA ASP A 56 20.00 8.72 -0.80
C ASP A 56 18.55 8.26 -1.13
N GLY A 57 17.63 9.20 -1.11
CA GLY A 57 16.22 8.95 -1.44
C GLY A 57 16.01 8.50 -2.90
N LEU A 58 16.94 8.85 -3.81
CA LEU A 58 16.89 8.41 -5.21
C LEU A 58 16.99 6.89 -5.32
N TRP A 59 17.79 6.27 -4.45
CA TRP A 59 17.86 4.82 -4.34
C TRP A 59 16.50 4.22 -3.97
N VAL A 60 15.78 4.82 -3.01
CA VAL A 60 14.43 4.36 -2.60
C VAL A 60 13.49 4.39 -3.79
N ALA A 61 13.43 5.52 -4.52
CA ALA A 61 12.57 5.65 -5.69
C ALA A 61 12.90 4.60 -6.76
N ARG A 62 14.19 4.38 -7.04
CA ARG A 62 14.64 3.35 -8.00
C ARG A 62 14.19 1.96 -7.56
N MET A 63 14.37 1.60 -6.28
CA MET A 63 13.98 0.29 -5.75
C MET A 63 12.46 0.11 -5.77
N VAL A 64 11.69 1.16 -5.47
CA VAL A 64 10.23 1.16 -5.57
C VAL A 64 9.80 0.90 -7.03
N ARG A 65 10.41 1.56 -8.02
CA ARG A 65 10.05 1.38 -9.44
C ARG A 65 10.46 0.01 -10.01
N LEU A 66 11.50 -0.61 -9.46
CA LEU A 66 11.95 -1.96 -9.85
C LEU A 66 11.22 -3.09 -9.10
N ASP A 67 10.40 -2.74 -8.11
CA ASP A 67 9.65 -3.75 -7.34
C ASP A 67 8.60 -4.45 -8.22
N PRO A 68 8.55 -5.79 -8.25
CA PRO A 68 7.61 -6.52 -9.10
C PRO A 68 6.14 -6.44 -8.63
N THR A 69 5.90 -5.83 -7.46
CA THR A 69 4.57 -5.66 -6.88
C THR A 69 3.93 -4.34 -7.33
N PRO A 70 2.66 -4.10 -7.02
CA PRO A 70 2.01 -2.80 -7.26
C PRO A 70 2.70 -1.60 -6.62
N LEU A 71 3.65 -1.82 -5.73
CA LEU A 71 4.51 -0.77 -5.17
C LEU A 71 5.18 0.06 -6.27
N ALA A 72 5.56 -0.55 -7.40
CA ALA A 72 6.15 0.16 -8.54
C ALA A 72 5.31 1.33 -9.06
N SER A 73 3.99 1.28 -8.89
CA SER A 73 3.05 2.32 -9.32
C SER A 73 2.69 3.31 -8.21
N THR A 74 3.29 3.19 -7.03
CA THR A 74 3.00 4.10 -5.90
C THR A 74 3.53 5.50 -6.22
N PRO A 75 2.70 6.56 -6.12
CA PRO A 75 3.14 7.93 -6.29
C PRO A 75 4.30 8.29 -5.34
N PHE A 76 5.28 9.02 -5.86
CA PHE A 76 6.51 9.35 -5.16
C PHE A 76 6.79 10.86 -5.20
N LEU A 77 6.76 11.52 -4.03
CA LEU A 77 7.09 12.93 -3.84
C LEU A 77 8.45 13.05 -3.15
N PHE A 78 9.38 13.73 -3.78
CA PHE A 78 10.63 14.08 -3.12
C PHE A 78 10.55 15.42 -2.39
N LEU A 79 11.22 15.48 -1.24
CA LEU A 79 11.57 16.70 -0.52
C LEU A 79 13.08 16.94 -0.70
N ALA A 80 13.50 18.15 -1.06
CA ALA A 80 14.91 18.46 -1.27
C ALA A 80 15.26 19.86 -0.82
N LYS A 81 16.46 20.07 -0.23
CA LYS A 81 16.93 21.39 0.21
C LYS A 81 17.33 22.28 -0.96
N ASP A 82 18.03 21.70 -1.94
CA ASP A 82 18.42 22.37 -3.17
C ASP A 82 18.10 21.48 -4.36
N LEU A 83 17.41 22.03 -5.34
CA LEU A 83 17.13 21.35 -6.60
C LEU A 83 17.80 22.13 -7.73
N ASP A 84 19.07 21.85 -7.97
CA ASP A 84 19.64 22.19 -9.25
C ASP A 84 18.94 21.43 -10.40
N LYS A 85 19.10 21.92 -11.61
CA LYS A 85 18.40 21.32 -12.76
C LYS A 85 18.80 19.86 -12.99
N ASP A 86 20.04 19.50 -12.68
CA ASP A 86 20.56 18.15 -12.91
C ASP A 86 20.05 17.16 -11.87
N SER A 87 20.03 17.52 -10.61
CA SER A 87 19.46 16.72 -9.51
C SER A 87 17.95 16.46 -9.70
N ARG A 88 17.24 17.50 -10.14
CA ARG A 88 15.80 17.38 -10.45
C ARG A 88 15.56 16.44 -11.64
N LEU A 89 16.37 16.57 -12.70
CA LEU A 89 16.28 15.69 -13.86
C LEU A 89 16.62 14.23 -13.51
N GLN A 90 17.62 14.02 -12.66
CA GLN A 90 17.95 12.68 -12.17
C GLN A 90 16.80 12.07 -11.37
N GLY A 91 16.17 12.84 -10.47
CA GLY A 91 15.04 12.35 -9.69
C GLY A 91 13.84 11.95 -10.55
N PHE A 92 13.51 12.71 -11.60
CA PHE A 92 12.47 12.27 -12.55
C PHE A 92 12.86 11.01 -13.32
N LYS A 93 14.13 10.87 -13.72
CA LYS A 93 14.64 9.66 -14.41
C LYS A 93 14.56 8.41 -13.54
N VAL A 94 14.70 8.53 -12.23
CA VAL A 94 14.56 7.38 -11.31
C VAL A 94 13.10 7.10 -10.92
N GLY A 95 12.15 7.93 -11.38
CA GLY A 95 10.73 7.68 -11.24
C GLY A 95 9.99 8.49 -10.18
N ALA A 96 10.48 9.68 -9.81
CA ALA A 96 9.71 10.63 -9.04
C ALA A 96 8.52 11.15 -9.84
N ASP A 97 7.39 11.36 -9.18
CA ASP A 97 6.20 11.96 -9.78
C ASP A 97 6.13 13.48 -9.48
N ALA A 98 6.72 13.90 -8.37
CA ALA A 98 6.79 15.32 -7.98
C ALA A 98 7.98 15.61 -7.07
N PHE A 99 8.29 16.91 -6.97
CA PHE A 99 9.30 17.47 -6.08
C PHE A 99 8.74 18.66 -5.34
N LEU A 100 9.15 18.80 -4.07
CA LEU A 100 8.92 20.00 -3.27
C LEU A 100 10.23 20.46 -2.64
N THR A 101 10.56 21.75 -2.82
CA THR A 101 11.81 22.31 -2.32
C THR A 101 11.63 22.80 -0.89
N LYS A 102 12.54 22.46 0.00
CA LYS A 102 12.63 23.00 1.37
C LYS A 102 13.24 24.43 1.31
N PRO A 103 12.73 25.42 2.08
CA PRO A 103 11.57 25.31 2.96
C PRO A 103 10.25 25.36 2.17
N TYR A 104 9.28 24.54 2.59
CA TYR A 104 7.94 24.48 2.02
C TYR A 104 6.88 24.82 3.07
N ARG A 105 5.69 25.16 2.60
CA ARG A 105 4.53 25.35 3.46
C ARG A 105 3.83 23.99 3.67
N THR A 106 3.24 23.80 4.83
CA THR A 106 2.51 22.56 5.15
C THR A 106 1.34 22.33 4.21
N GLU A 107 0.68 23.39 3.75
CA GLU A 107 -0.41 23.33 2.78
C GLU A 107 0.05 22.80 1.42
N ASP A 108 1.29 23.12 1.01
CA ASP A 108 1.86 22.66 -0.26
C ASP A 108 2.07 21.14 -0.24
N ILE A 109 2.53 20.57 0.89
CA ILE A 109 2.63 19.11 1.09
C ILE A 109 1.27 18.45 0.92
N VAL A 110 0.24 18.94 1.62
CA VAL A 110 -1.10 18.35 1.57
C VAL A 110 -1.67 18.44 0.15
N ALA A 111 -1.50 19.57 -0.52
CA ALA A 111 -1.96 19.78 -1.88
C ALA A 111 -1.26 18.84 -2.88
N GLN A 112 0.08 18.73 -2.81
CA GLN A 112 0.86 17.84 -3.69
C GLN A 112 0.52 16.38 -3.49
N VAL A 113 0.47 15.94 -2.23
CA VAL A 113 0.06 14.56 -1.88
C VAL A 113 -1.35 14.28 -2.36
N GLY A 114 -2.30 15.19 -2.13
CA GLY A 114 -3.68 15.05 -2.61
C GLY A 114 -3.78 14.96 -4.13
N ALA A 115 -3.01 15.78 -4.85
CA ALA A 115 -2.94 15.74 -6.31
C ALA A 115 -2.40 14.40 -6.82
N LEU A 116 -1.30 13.90 -6.24
CA LEU A 116 -0.65 12.65 -6.61
C LEU A 116 -1.56 11.43 -6.36
N VAL A 117 -2.15 11.35 -5.17
CA VAL A 117 -3.10 10.28 -4.82
C VAL A 117 -4.33 10.33 -5.73
N GLY A 118 -4.90 11.52 -5.96
CA GLY A 118 -6.03 11.70 -6.86
C GLY A 118 -5.69 11.37 -8.32
N MET A 119 -4.46 11.66 -8.78
CA MET A 119 -3.98 11.30 -10.12
C MET A 119 -3.85 9.78 -10.26
N ALA A 120 -3.23 9.10 -9.29
CA ALA A 120 -3.08 7.65 -9.30
C ALA A 120 -4.44 6.94 -9.30
N GLN A 121 -5.40 7.44 -8.52
CA GLN A 121 -6.78 6.94 -8.52
C GLN A 121 -7.44 7.10 -9.89
N ARG A 122 -7.36 8.29 -10.52
CA ARG A 122 -7.92 8.53 -11.85
C ARG A 122 -7.24 7.71 -12.95
N MET A 123 -5.93 7.45 -12.84
CA MET A 123 -5.21 6.59 -13.80
C MET A 123 -5.62 5.12 -13.64
N GLY A 124 -5.83 4.67 -12.42
CA GLY A 124 -6.44 3.36 -12.12
C GLY A 124 -7.85 3.25 -12.74
N ASP A 125 -8.67 4.29 -12.60
CA ASP A 125 -10.02 4.35 -13.18
C ASP A 125 -9.99 4.41 -14.73
N ARG A 126 -9.04 5.14 -15.33
CA ARG A 126 -8.92 5.26 -16.80
C ARG A 126 -8.35 4.01 -17.48
N ALA A 127 -7.48 3.28 -16.81
CA ALA A 127 -7.04 1.96 -17.28
C ALA A 127 -8.21 0.97 -17.39
N SER A 128 -9.35 1.31 -16.77
CA SER A 128 -10.61 0.55 -16.81
C SER A 128 -11.47 0.83 -18.08
N PHE A 129 -11.14 1.80 -18.94
CA PHE A 129 -11.89 2.17 -20.15
C PHE A 129 -11.29 1.60 -21.47
N GLY A 130 -10.29 0.71 -21.40
CA GLY A 130 -9.81 -0.04 -22.56
C GLY A 130 -10.74 -1.22 -22.89
N PRO A 131 -10.73 -1.77 -24.14
CA PRO A 131 -11.66 -2.82 -24.53
C PRO A 131 -11.47 -4.08 -23.68
N ALA A 132 -12.48 -4.38 -22.89
CA ALA A 132 -12.82 -5.66 -22.26
C ALA A 132 -11.65 -6.53 -21.72
N SER A 133 -10.83 -6.00 -20.83
CA SER A 133 -10.12 -6.85 -19.86
C SER A 133 -9.71 -6.03 -18.65
N THR A 134 -10.24 -6.41 -17.50
CA THR A 134 -10.01 -5.86 -16.15
C THR A 134 -10.54 -4.45 -15.88
N ARG A 135 -11.84 -4.34 -15.61
CA ARG A 135 -12.40 -3.23 -14.85
C ARG A 135 -11.73 -3.19 -13.47
N ALA A 136 -10.82 -2.26 -13.26
CA ALA A 136 -10.43 -1.88 -11.91
C ALA A 136 -11.64 -1.20 -11.26
N ALA A 137 -12.32 -1.86 -10.32
CA ALA A 137 -13.33 -1.22 -9.51
C ALA A 137 -12.68 -0.15 -8.62
N PRO A 138 -13.45 0.87 -8.19
CA PRO A 138 -12.98 1.86 -7.23
C PRO A 138 -12.38 1.17 -6.01
N ALA A 139 -11.36 1.78 -5.42
CA ALA A 139 -10.73 1.26 -4.22
C ALA A 139 -11.80 1.06 -3.13
N MET A 140 -12.04 -0.19 -2.76
CA MET A 140 -12.98 -0.52 -1.69
C MET A 140 -12.28 -0.25 -0.37
N ARG A 141 -12.92 0.50 0.53
CA ARG A 141 -12.41 0.80 1.88
C ARG A 141 -13.52 0.61 2.88
N GLY A 142 -13.18 0.14 4.06
CA GLY A 142 -14.15 -0.03 5.14
C GLY A 142 -13.50 -0.31 6.47
N ASP A 143 -14.38 -0.42 7.47
CA ASP A 143 -14.02 -0.81 8.83
C ASP A 143 -14.41 -2.27 9.05
N VAL A 144 -13.52 -3.05 9.67
CA VAL A 144 -13.74 -4.47 9.96
C VAL A 144 -14.91 -4.66 10.93
N SER A 145 -15.20 -3.67 11.79
CA SER A 145 -16.34 -3.70 12.70
C SER A 145 -17.70 -3.59 11.99
N GLN A 146 -17.72 -3.12 10.74
CA GLN A 146 -18.95 -2.90 9.95
C GLN A 146 -19.16 -3.95 8.87
N ILE A 147 -18.09 -4.48 8.31
CA ILE A 147 -18.13 -5.47 7.22
C ILE A 147 -17.09 -6.53 7.52
N GLU A 148 -17.53 -7.78 7.63
CA GLU A 148 -16.62 -8.91 7.81
C GLU A 148 -15.70 -9.10 6.60
N ILE A 149 -14.44 -9.38 6.86
CA ILE A 149 -13.44 -9.59 5.79
C ILE A 149 -13.75 -10.81 4.94
N SER A 150 -14.41 -11.84 5.51
CA SER A 150 -14.95 -12.98 4.79
C SER A 150 -15.88 -12.54 3.64
N THR A 151 -16.80 -11.61 3.92
CA THR A 151 -17.73 -11.03 2.93
C THR A 151 -16.99 -10.26 1.85
N VAL A 152 -15.99 -9.46 2.22
CA VAL A 152 -15.16 -8.71 1.27
C VAL A 152 -14.41 -9.65 0.33
N LEU A 153 -13.79 -10.71 0.87
CA LEU A 153 -13.05 -11.70 0.09
C LEU A 153 -13.96 -12.47 -0.86
N THR A 154 -15.13 -12.89 -0.38
CA THR A 154 -16.14 -13.57 -1.21
C THR A 154 -16.62 -12.68 -2.37
N LEU A 155 -16.86 -11.40 -2.11
CA LEU A 155 -17.24 -10.44 -3.15
C LEU A 155 -16.13 -10.28 -4.21
N LEU A 156 -14.87 -10.18 -3.78
CA LEU A 156 -13.72 -10.05 -4.68
C LEU A 156 -13.51 -11.32 -5.52
N GLU A 157 -13.78 -12.50 -4.95
CA GLU A 157 -13.78 -13.79 -5.67
C GLU A 157 -14.90 -13.85 -6.71
N MET A 158 -16.14 -13.54 -6.32
CA MET A 158 -17.32 -13.55 -7.23
C MET A 158 -17.15 -12.56 -8.40
N GLU A 159 -16.60 -11.39 -8.15
CA GLU A 159 -16.32 -10.37 -9.17
C GLU A 159 -15.02 -10.63 -9.94
N ARG A 160 -14.29 -11.71 -9.63
CA ARG A 160 -12.98 -12.05 -10.24
C ARG A 160 -12.00 -10.89 -10.22
N ARG A 161 -11.88 -10.23 -9.06
CA ARG A 161 -11.03 -9.04 -8.95
C ARG A 161 -9.58 -9.43 -8.75
N SER A 162 -8.69 -8.72 -9.46
CA SER A 162 -7.24 -8.79 -9.25
C SER A 162 -6.76 -7.56 -8.51
N GLY A 163 -5.95 -7.75 -7.48
CA GLY A 163 -5.44 -6.64 -6.66
C GLY A 163 -5.00 -7.07 -5.28
N LEU A 164 -4.85 -6.07 -4.42
CA LEU A 164 -4.38 -6.24 -3.04
C LEU A 164 -5.47 -5.81 -2.06
N LEU A 165 -5.88 -6.76 -1.24
CA LEU A 165 -6.70 -6.49 -0.06
C LEU A 165 -5.77 -6.42 1.15
N LYS A 166 -5.71 -5.27 1.80
CA LYS A 166 -5.01 -5.08 3.06
C LYS A 166 -6.01 -4.94 4.18
N VAL A 167 -5.68 -5.56 5.30
CA VAL A 167 -6.43 -5.44 6.55
C VAL A 167 -5.45 -5.08 7.66
N ARG A 168 -5.72 -4.02 8.40
CA ARG A 168 -4.88 -3.55 9.48
C ARG A 168 -5.65 -3.39 10.77
N THR A 169 -5.11 -3.89 11.87
CA THR A 169 -5.65 -3.67 13.21
C THR A 169 -5.25 -2.31 13.77
N GLU A 170 -5.94 -1.87 14.83
CA GLU A 170 -5.54 -0.70 15.63
C GLU A 170 -4.15 -0.90 16.26
N GLY A 171 -3.76 -2.13 16.57
CA GLY A 171 -2.43 -2.49 17.06
C GLY A 171 -1.30 -2.42 16.02
N GLY A 172 -1.63 -2.09 14.75
CA GLY A 172 -0.65 -1.88 13.69
C GLY A 172 -0.27 -3.11 12.87
N GLU A 173 -0.70 -4.32 13.26
CA GLU A 173 -0.48 -5.53 12.43
C GLU A 173 -1.21 -5.41 11.10
N THR A 174 -0.55 -5.79 10.02
CA THR A 174 -1.10 -5.69 8.66
C THR A 174 -1.06 -7.05 7.97
N VAL A 175 -2.22 -7.51 7.53
CA VAL A 175 -2.34 -8.67 6.63
C VAL A 175 -2.64 -8.17 5.23
N CYS A 176 -1.94 -8.72 4.24
CA CYS A 176 -2.16 -8.44 2.84
C CYS A 176 -2.49 -9.72 2.09
N PHE A 177 -3.59 -9.69 1.34
CA PHE A 177 -4.02 -10.75 0.42
C PHE A 177 -3.86 -10.26 -1.01
N GLU A 178 -3.04 -10.94 -1.80
CA GLU A 178 -2.89 -10.69 -3.24
C GLU A 178 -3.85 -11.60 -3.99
N LEU A 179 -4.75 -11.01 -4.75
CA LEU A 179 -5.76 -11.73 -5.52
C LEU A 179 -5.47 -11.63 -7.02
N CYS A 180 -5.53 -12.76 -7.71
CA CYS A 180 -5.43 -12.87 -9.15
C CYS A 180 -6.70 -13.52 -9.69
N ASP A 181 -7.47 -12.77 -10.47
CA ASP A 181 -8.77 -13.21 -11.03
C ASP A 181 -9.74 -13.79 -9.98
N GLY A 182 -9.75 -13.14 -8.80
CA GLY A 182 -10.55 -13.54 -7.64
C GLY A 182 -9.92 -14.65 -6.78
N ALA A 183 -8.92 -15.36 -7.27
CA ALA A 183 -8.23 -16.39 -6.52
C ALA A 183 -7.05 -15.82 -5.70
N LEU A 184 -6.77 -16.43 -4.55
CA LEU A 184 -5.68 -16.02 -3.68
C LEU A 184 -4.33 -16.46 -4.25
N ALA A 185 -3.50 -15.53 -4.67
CA ALA A 185 -2.15 -15.78 -5.17
C ALA A 185 -1.11 -15.80 -4.06
N ARG A 186 -1.27 -14.92 -3.05
CA ARG A 186 -0.32 -14.78 -1.93
C ARG A 186 -1.03 -14.20 -0.72
N ALA A 187 -0.53 -14.55 0.48
CA ALA A 187 -0.93 -13.93 1.73
C ALA A 187 0.30 -13.62 2.60
N THR A 188 0.34 -12.43 3.20
CA THR A 188 1.47 -11.96 4.01
C THR A 188 1.00 -11.33 5.31
N LEU A 189 1.83 -11.45 6.36
CA LEU A 189 1.68 -10.74 7.63
C LEU A 189 2.91 -9.85 7.82
N ASP A 190 2.72 -8.56 7.94
CA ASP A 190 3.79 -7.56 8.09
C ASP A 190 4.93 -7.73 7.06
N GLY A 191 4.57 -8.14 5.83
CA GLY A 191 5.48 -8.36 4.71
C GLY A 191 6.14 -9.75 4.66
N GLY A 192 5.98 -10.59 5.68
CA GLY A 192 6.42 -11.99 5.67
C GLY A 192 5.35 -12.92 5.09
N GLU A 193 5.73 -13.87 4.22
CA GLU A 193 4.80 -14.90 3.74
C GLU A 193 4.31 -15.77 4.90
N ALA A 194 3.00 -16.06 4.91
CA ALA A 194 2.40 -16.92 5.89
C ALA A 194 1.30 -17.78 5.24
N GLU A 195 0.98 -18.87 5.91
CA GLU A 195 -0.02 -19.81 5.45
C GLU A 195 -1.41 -19.13 5.43
N PRO A 196 -2.13 -19.20 4.29
CA PRO A 196 -3.37 -18.45 4.09
C PRO A 196 -4.47 -18.72 5.13
N THR A 197 -4.73 -19.98 5.48
CA THR A 197 -5.77 -20.35 6.44
C THR A 197 -5.46 -19.81 7.84
N ARG A 198 -4.19 -19.78 8.24
CA ARG A 198 -3.75 -19.14 9.48
C ARG A 198 -4.03 -17.65 9.48
N LEU A 199 -3.81 -16.98 8.34
CA LEU A 199 -4.06 -15.53 8.21
C LEU A 199 -5.55 -15.22 8.18
N PHE A 200 -6.37 -16.02 7.53
CA PHE A 200 -7.83 -15.87 7.58
C PHE A 200 -8.36 -15.99 9.01
N ARG A 201 -7.97 -17.03 9.75
CA ARG A 201 -8.35 -17.19 11.16
C ARG A 201 -7.95 -15.97 12.00
N LYS A 202 -6.72 -15.47 11.77
CA LYS A 202 -6.23 -14.29 12.48
C LYS A 202 -7.11 -13.07 12.18
N VAL A 203 -7.38 -12.80 10.91
CA VAL A 203 -8.16 -11.62 10.47
C VAL A 203 -9.63 -11.74 10.90
N PHE A 204 -10.22 -12.93 10.92
CA PHE A 204 -11.60 -13.13 11.39
C PHE A 204 -11.75 -12.91 12.90
N GLY A 205 -10.70 -13.11 13.67
CA GLY A 205 -10.67 -12.76 15.09
C GLY A 205 -10.58 -11.25 15.38
N TRP A 206 -10.32 -10.42 14.37
CA TRP A 206 -10.20 -8.98 14.56
C TRP A 206 -11.55 -8.29 14.64
N LYS A 207 -11.84 -7.64 15.77
CA LYS A 207 -13.09 -6.91 16.00
C LYS A 207 -13.02 -5.46 15.51
N HIS A 208 -11.82 -4.89 15.46
CA HIS A 208 -11.55 -3.52 15.07
C HIS A 208 -10.37 -3.45 14.11
N GLY A 209 -10.47 -2.59 13.12
CA GLY A 209 -9.44 -2.39 12.12
C GLY A 209 -10.01 -1.82 10.83
N ARG A 210 -9.13 -1.49 9.92
CA ARG A 210 -9.50 -0.97 8.61
C ARG A 210 -9.06 -1.92 7.52
N PHE A 211 -9.84 -1.99 6.46
CA PHE A 211 -9.44 -2.68 5.25
C PHE A 211 -9.53 -1.77 4.04
N TRP A 212 -8.71 -2.06 3.05
CA TRP A 212 -8.80 -1.43 1.73
C TRP A 212 -8.34 -2.40 0.66
N PHE A 213 -9.06 -2.37 -0.45
CA PHE A 213 -8.71 -3.11 -1.65
C PHE A 213 -8.26 -2.14 -2.73
N ARG A 214 -7.12 -2.41 -3.35
CA ARG A 214 -6.62 -1.71 -4.52
C ARG A 214 -6.52 -2.68 -5.68
N ALA A 215 -7.23 -2.41 -6.76
CA ALA A 215 -7.10 -3.18 -7.99
C ALA A 215 -5.70 -2.99 -8.57
N ALA A 216 -5.06 -4.07 -8.94
CA ALA A 216 -3.72 -4.10 -9.50
C ALA A 216 -3.55 -5.37 -10.35
N LYS A 217 -2.62 -5.33 -11.31
CA LYS A 217 -2.19 -6.56 -11.98
C LYS A 217 -1.36 -7.38 -10.98
N VAL A 218 -1.88 -8.51 -10.60
CA VAL A 218 -1.16 -9.51 -9.80
C VAL A 218 -0.79 -10.64 -10.75
N HIS A 219 0.50 -10.98 -10.79
CA HIS A 219 0.96 -12.13 -11.56
C HIS A 219 0.89 -13.37 -10.67
N GLU A 220 0.47 -14.47 -11.24
CA GLU A 220 0.56 -15.76 -10.55
C GLU A 220 2.01 -16.03 -10.14
N GLY A 221 2.19 -16.33 -8.86
CA GLY A 221 3.48 -16.73 -8.32
C GLY A 221 3.85 -18.15 -8.76
N PRO A 222 4.95 -18.70 -8.25
CA PRO A 222 5.37 -20.08 -8.55
C PRO A 222 4.38 -21.15 -8.07
N LYS A 223 3.45 -20.80 -7.20
CA LYS A 223 2.33 -21.66 -6.78
C LYS A 223 1.04 -21.16 -7.46
N PRO A 224 0.19 -22.07 -7.95
CA PRO A 224 -1.09 -21.67 -8.53
C PRO A 224 -1.96 -20.97 -7.48
N ALA A 225 -2.71 -19.96 -7.93
CA ALA A 225 -3.65 -19.25 -7.06
C ALA A 225 -4.76 -20.21 -6.59
N SER A 226 -5.14 -20.09 -5.33
CA SER A 226 -6.14 -20.95 -4.70
C SER A 226 -7.49 -20.22 -4.62
N ALA A 227 -8.59 -20.93 -4.88
CA ALA A 227 -9.93 -20.39 -4.67
C ALA A 227 -10.09 -19.95 -3.21
N VAL A 228 -10.69 -18.77 -3.01
CA VAL A 228 -10.85 -18.17 -1.67
C VAL A 228 -11.88 -18.95 -0.86
N GLY A 229 -13.03 -19.32 -1.45
CA GLY A 229 -14.13 -19.98 -0.76
C GLY A 229 -13.72 -21.24 0.02
N PRO A 230 -13.02 -22.23 -0.57
CA PRO A 230 -12.53 -23.41 0.15
C PRO A 230 -11.59 -23.07 1.31
N LEU A 231 -10.73 -22.07 1.15
CA LEU A 231 -9.81 -21.62 2.21
C LEU A 231 -10.55 -20.94 3.37
N LEU A 232 -11.61 -20.18 3.07
CA LEU A 232 -12.48 -19.58 4.09
C LEU A 232 -13.19 -20.64 4.90
N LEU A 233 -13.78 -21.64 4.24
CA LEU A 233 -14.47 -22.76 4.90
C LEU A 233 -13.52 -23.51 5.83
N LEU A 234 -12.33 -23.84 5.37
CA LEU A 234 -11.32 -24.50 6.18
C LEU A 234 -10.92 -23.67 7.41
N ALA A 235 -10.72 -22.37 7.22
CA ALA A 235 -10.38 -21.46 8.33
C ALA A 235 -11.50 -21.38 9.38
N MET A 236 -12.77 -21.33 8.95
CA MET A 236 -13.94 -21.29 9.84
C MET A 236 -14.09 -22.61 10.61
N GLN A 237 -13.94 -23.76 9.95
CA GLN A 237 -13.99 -25.07 10.62
C GLN A 237 -12.94 -25.19 11.71
N GLN A 238 -11.71 -24.74 11.44
CA GLN A 238 -10.63 -24.76 12.44
C GLN A 238 -10.86 -23.79 13.60
N MET A 239 -11.62 -22.72 13.40
CA MET A 239 -12.03 -21.82 14.50
C MET A 239 -13.06 -22.50 15.39
N ASP A 240 -14.08 -23.14 14.81
CA ASP A 240 -15.11 -23.85 15.55
C ASP A 240 -14.57 -25.04 16.37
N GLU A 241 -13.52 -25.70 15.84
CA GLU A 241 -12.84 -26.80 16.56
C GLU A 241 -11.98 -26.28 17.74
N ALA A 242 -11.44 -25.06 17.63
CA ALA A 242 -10.61 -24.46 18.67
C ALA A 242 -11.44 -23.83 19.83
N GLU A 243 -12.74 -23.60 19.64
CA GLU A 243 -13.65 -23.09 20.65
C GLU A 243 -14.39 -24.21 21.43
N ARG A 244 -14.23 -25.47 21.02
CA ARG A 244 -14.77 -26.66 21.71
C ARG A 244 -13.78 -27.26 22.69
#